data_2b3cd0924ccbbcf564db11d87d25f98e
#
_entry.id   2b3cd0924ccbbcf564db11d87d25f98e
#
_cell.length_a   1.000
_cell.length_b   1.000
_cell.length_c   1.000
_cell.angle_alpha   90.00
_cell.angle_beta   90.00
_cell.angle_gamma   90.00
#
_symmetry.space_group_name_H-M   'P 1'
#
loop_
_entity.id
_entity.type
_entity.pdbx_description
1 polymer ?
#
loop_
_entity_poly.entity_id
_entity_poly.type
_entity_poly.pdbx_seq_one_letter_code
_entity_poly.pdbx_strand_id
1 'polypeptide(L)'
;VETLDDYLATDTGGRGIEEAQRIGRSATIDLITSSGLRGRGGGGFPTGTKWAGIAAQGTSRRYLVCNGAEGEPGTFKDRALMRANPYQLIEGLMIAAFAIDAAEVYICTKAAYTAELERVTRAVQEFQQAGICPDCTVNIIAGPDEYLFGEEKAMLEVIEGKAPLPRLFPPHEQGLFASSPELGWEATPVSIGSRRDDPHPTLVNNVETLSNVPHIVARGAEWFRSMGTAESPGTVVCTVVGDVIAPDVGEVELGTSLRDVIAAVGSGLRTGRTVKAVFSGVANAVVTEADLDAPVSYEGLAAVGSGMGSAGFIVYDDTAC
;
A
#
# COMPACT_ATOMS: atom_id res chain seq x y z
N VAL A 1 9.94 16.24 -3.28
CA VAL A 1 8.89 17.27 -3.37
C VAL A 1 8.73 17.92 -1.99
N GLU A 2 8.91 19.23 -1.90
CA GLU A 2 8.97 19.91 -0.59
C GLU A 2 7.67 20.63 -0.21
N THR A 3 6.92 21.12 -1.18
CA THR A 3 5.67 21.85 -0.96
C THR A 3 4.57 21.36 -1.88
N LEU A 4 3.31 21.72 -1.58
CA LEU A 4 2.18 21.45 -2.46
C LEU A 4 2.36 22.14 -3.82
N ASP A 5 2.88 23.36 -3.85
CA ASP A 5 3.14 24.09 -5.09
C ASP A 5 4.16 23.35 -5.98
N ASP A 6 5.24 22.82 -5.38
CA ASP A 6 6.21 21.98 -6.11
C ASP A 6 5.54 20.73 -6.68
N TYR A 7 4.62 20.13 -5.93
CA TYR A 7 3.87 18.97 -6.39
C TYR A 7 2.93 19.30 -7.54
N LEU A 8 2.13 20.35 -7.41
CA LEU A 8 1.20 20.79 -8.44
C LEU A 8 1.90 21.28 -9.72
N ALA A 9 3.17 21.69 -9.63
CA ALA A 9 3.99 22.02 -10.79
C ALA A 9 4.51 20.79 -11.56
N THR A 10 4.37 19.57 -11.00
CA THR A 10 4.73 18.34 -11.73
C THR A 10 3.71 17.99 -12.82
N ASP A 11 4.09 17.10 -13.72
CA ASP A 11 3.24 16.71 -14.87
C ASP A 11 1.87 16.12 -14.46
N THR A 12 1.78 15.47 -13.30
CA THR A 12 0.55 14.81 -12.83
C THR A 12 -0.03 15.37 -11.55
N GLY A 13 0.68 16.28 -10.87
CA GLY A 13 0.24 16.84 -9.59
C GLY A 13 -1.11 17.56 -9.68
N GLY A 14 -2.08 17.10 -8.90
CA GLY A 14 -3.45 17.62 -8.89
C GLY A 14 -4.35 17.14 -10.03
N ARG A 15 -3.78 16.66 -11.15
CA ARG A 15 -4.57 16.24 -12.32
C ARG A 15 -5.37 14.97 -12.09
N GLY A 16 -4.87 14.08 -11.23
CA GLY A 16 -5.58 12.85 -10.89
C GLY A 16 -6.90 13.10 -10.18
N ILE A 17 -6.90 14.00 -9.19
CA ILE A 17 -8.14 14.34 -8.47
C ILE A 17 -9.12 15.12 -9.35
N GLU A 18 -8.64 16.04 -10.19
CA GLU A 18 -9.47 16.76 -11.17
C GLU A 18 -10.15 15.79 -12.15
N GLU A 19 -9.39 14.85 -12.69
CA GLU A 19 -9.91 13.83 -13.59
C GLU A 19 -10.89 12.89 -12.92
N ALA A 20 -10.59 12.41 -11.69
CA ALA A 20 -11.51 11.58 -10.92
C ALA A 20 -12.87 12.27 -10.71
N GLN A 21 -12.85 13.56 -10.34
CA GLN A 21 -14.08 14.35 -10.18
C GLN A 21 -14.83 14.52 -11.50
N ARG A 22 -14.10 14.72 -12.60
CA ARG A 22 -14.68 14.88 -13.94
C ARG A 22 -15.38 13.62 -14.43
N ILE A 23 -14.77 12.43 -14.27
CA ILE A 23 -15.33 11.16 -14.75
C ILE A 23 -16.33 10.54 -13.78
N GLY A 24 -16.26 10.91 -12.51
CA GLY A 24 -17.13 10.41 -11.43
C GLY A 24 -16.67 9.11 -10.78
N ARG A 25 -17.29 8.78 -9.64
CA ARG A 25 -16.87 7.69 -8.74
C ARG A 25 -16.77 6.33 -9.41
N SER A 26 -17.84 5.90 -10.09
CA SER A 26 -17.87 4.58 -10.74
C SER A 26 -16.79 4.45 -11.81
N ALA A 27 -16.67 5.44 -12.69
CA ALA A 27 -15.67 5.43 -13.75
C ALA A 27 -14.23 5.47 -13.19
N THR A 28 -14.00 6.12 -12.06
CA THR A 28 -12.71 6.08 -11.36
C THR A 28 -12.38 4.66 -10.89
N ILE A 29 -13.34 3.96 -10.29
CA ILE A 29 -13.15 2.55 -9.88
C ILE A 29 -12.91 1.65 -11.10
N ASP A 30 -13.66 1.83 -12.19
CA ASP A 30 -13.49 1.07 -13.43
C ASP A 30 -12.11 1.32 -14.07
N LEU A 31 -11.61 2.56 -14.01
CA LEU A 31 -10.28 2.92 -14.48
C LEU A 31 -9.17 2.23 -13.69
N ILE A 32 -9.26 2.24 -12.35
CA ILE A 32 -8.33 1.51 -11.46
C ILE A 32 -8.42 0.00 -11.71
N THR A 33 -9.62 -0.54 -11.91
CA THR A 33 -9.81 -1.96 -12.24
C THR A 33 -9.13 -2.31 -13.57
N SER A 34 -9.36 -1.51 -14.61
CA SER A 34 -8.81 -1.70 -15.95
C SER A 34 -7.29 -1.55 -15.99
N SER A 35 -6.71 -0.73 -15.11
CA SER A 35 -5.25 -0.58 -15.00
C SER A 35 -4.55 -1.86 -14.54
N GLY A 36 -5.27 -2.75 -13.85
CA GLY A 36 -4.69 -3.96 -13.27
C GLY A 36 -3.81 -3.69 -12.05
N LEU A 37 -3.89 -2.51 -11.43
CA LEU A 37 -3.14 -2.21 -10.21
C LEU A 37 -3.42 -3.24 -9.13
N ARG A 38 -2.37 -3.88 -8.64
CA ARG A 38 -2.40 -4.81 -7.51
C ARG A 38 -1.84 -4.14 -6.25
N GLY A 39 -2.37 -4.52 -5.08
CA GLY A 39 -1.91 -4.01 -3.79
C GLY A 39 -0.40 -4.24 -3.58
N ARG A 40 0.31 -3.22 -3.11
CA ARG A 40 1.77 -3.22 -2.88
C ARG A 40 2.16 -3.50 -1.42
N GLY A 41 1.19 -3.85 -0.58
CA GLY A 41 1.43 -4.18 0.84
C GLY A 41 1.81 -5.64 1.12
N GLY A 42 2.03 -6.45 0.08
CA GLY A 42 2.45 -7.86 0.20
C GLY A 42 1.47 -8.86 -0.40
N GLY A 43 0.17 -8.68 -0.22
CA GLY A 43 -0.85 -9.64 -0.67
C GLY A 43 -1.21 -9.58 -2.16
N GLY A 44 -0.84 -8.53 -2.89
CA GLY A 44 -1.08 -8.41 -4.32
C GLY A 44 -2.54 -8.46 -4.76
N PHE A 45 -3.50 -8.17 -3.89
CA PHE A 45 -4.92 -8.23 -4.23
C PHE A 45 -5.29 -7.13 -5.25
N PRO A 46 -6.15 -7.40 -6.26
CA PRO A 46 -6.55 -6.40 -7.25
C PRO A 46 -7.23 -5.19 -6.60
N THR A 47 -6.62 -4.00 -6.75
CA THR A 47 -7.05 -2.78 -6.06
C THR A 47 -8.44 -2.34 -6.47
N GLY A 48 -8.75 -2.34 -7.76
CA GLY A 48 -10.07 -1.95 -8.25
C GLY A 48 -11.19 -2.87 -7.76
N THR A 49 -10.94 -4.19 -7.69
CA THR A 49 -11.89 -5.16 -7.12
C THR A 49 -12.18 -4.86 -5.64
N LYS A 50 -11.14 -4.51 -4.86
CA LYS A 50 -11.31 -4.12 -3.45
C LYS A 50 -12.16 -2.86 -3.32
N TRP A 51 -11.91 -1.84 -4.14
CA TRP A 51 -12.67 -0.59 -4.16
C TRP A 51 -14.14 -0.81 -4.55
N ALA A 52 -14.36 -1.57 -5.63
CA ALA A 52 -15.71 -1.92 -6.10
C ALA A 52 -16.51 -2.65 -5.02
N GLY A 53 -15.88 -3.60 -4.31
CA GLY A 53 -16.51 -4.34 -3.23
C GLY A 53 -16.95 -3.44 -2.07
N ILE A 54 -16.15 -2.43 -1.71
CA ILE A 54 -16.52 -1.45 -0.67
C ILE A 54 -17.64 -0.52 -1.17
N ALA A 55 -17.51 0.02 -2.39
CA ALA A 55 -18.47 0.96 -2.96
C ALA A 55 -19.86 0.33 -3.17
N ALA A 56 -19.91 -0.96 -3.48
CA ALA A 56 -21.17 -1.70 -3.71
C ALA A 56 -21.98 -1.96 -2.44
N GLN A 57 -21.42 -1.77 -1.25
CA GLN A 57 -22.17 -2.01 -0.01
C GLN A 57 -23.19 -0.91 0.25
N GLY A 58 -24.44 -1.31 0.48
CA GLY A 58 -25.56 -0.41 0.73
C GLY A 58 -25.59 0.14 2.16
N THR A 59 -24.48 0.76 2.60
CA THR A 59 -24.32 1.33 3.93
C THR A 59 -24.28 2.84 3.90
N SER A 60 -24.64 3.48 5.01
CA SER A 60 -24.62 4.94 5.14
C SER A 60 -23.23 5.52 5.32
N ARG A 61 -22.25 4.71 5.73
CA ARG A 61 -20.92 5.18 6.09
C ARG A 61 -19.82 4.20 5.67
N ARG A 62 -18.77 4.74 5.03
CA ARG A 62 -17.56 4.02 4.63
C ARG A 62 -16.34 4.76 5.12
N TYR A 63 -15.27 4.03 5.36
CA TYR A 63 -13.98 4.57 5.79
C TYR A 63 -12.85 4.15 4.86
N LEU A 64 -11.81 4.97 4.82
CA LEU A 64 -10.56 4.65 4.13
C LEU A 64 -9.40 4.72 5.12
N VAL A 65 -8.55 3.69 5.10
CA VAL A 65 -7.32 3.62 5.89
C VAL A 65 -6.13 3.46 4.96
N CYS A 66 -5.18 4.39 5.06
CA CYS A 66 -3.85 4.26 4.48
C CYS A 66 -2.94 3.51 5.47
N ASN A 67 -2.46 2.35 5.07
CA ASN A 67 -1.51 1.56 5.84
C ASN A 67 -0.07 1.96 5.51
N GLY A 68 0.53 2.77 6.38
CA GLY A 68 1.94 3.17 6.38
C GLY A 68 2.73 2.58 7.55
N ALA A 69 2.18 1.58 8.25
CA ALA A 69 2.83 0.89 9.38
C ALA A 69 3.81 -0.18 8.89
N GLU A 70 4.71 0.19 7.98
CA GLU A 70 5.70 -0.71 7.38
C GLU A 70 6.50 -1.46 8.45
N GLY A 71 6.30 -2.76 8.55
CA GLY A 71 6.87 -3.60 9.59
C GLY A 71 7.61 -4.83 9.05
N GLU A 72 7.53 -5.11 7.75
CA GLU A 72 8.21 -6.24 7.14
C GLU A 72 9.73 -6.06 7.20
N PRO A 73 10.49 -7.02 7.77
CA PRO A 73 11.95 -6.93 7.82
C PRO A 73 12.58 -6.73 6.45
N GLY A 74 13.55 -5.81 6.36
CA GLY A 74 14.24 -5.50 5.12
C GLY A 74 13.43 -4.66 4.13
N THR A 75 12.28 -4.10 4.52
CA THR A 75 11.45 -3.25 3.68
C THR A 75 11.42 -1.81 4.19
N PHE A 76 11.68 -0.84 3.29
CA PHE A 76 11.79 0.59 3.61
C PHE A 76 11.10 1.49 2.58
N LYS A 77 10.31 0.92 1.67
CA LYS A 77 9.71 1.59 0.52
C LYS A 77 8.63 2.61 0.90
N ASP A 78 7.75 2.27 1.85
CA ASP A 78 6.65 3.16 2.25
C ASP A 78 7.19 4.39 2.99
N ARG A 79 8.20 4.22 3.84
CA ARG A 79 8.92 5.33 4.46
C ARG A 79 9.61 6.21 3.42
N ALA A 80 10.27 5.61 2.42
CA ALA A 80 10.93 6.35 1.34
C ALA A 80 9.91 7.18 0.55
N LEU A 81 8.75 6.62 0.21
CA LEU A 81 7.66 7.33 -0.49
C LEU A 81 7.11 8.48 0.33
N MET A 82 6.79 8.26 1.62
CA MET A 82 6.28 9.30 2.52
C MET A 82 7.29 10.44 2.70
N ARG A 83 8.60 10.17 2.68
CA ARG A 83 9.65 11.20 2.72
C ARG A 83 9.82 11.92 1.40
N ALA A 84 9.86 11.19 0.29
CA ALA A 84 10.17 11.76 -1.02
C ALA A 84 9.01 12.60 -1.58
N ASN A 85 7.78 12.09 -1.54
CA ASN A 85 6.62 12.75 -2.11
C ASN A 85 5.32 12.42 -1.34
N PRO A 86 5.10 12.97 -0.15
CA PRO A 86 3.86 12.76 0.59
C PRO A 86 2.63 13.32 -0.14
N TYR A 87 2.79 14.33 -1.00
CA TYR A 87 1.68 14.96 -1.73
C TYR A 87 1.02 14.01 -2.71
N GLN A 88 1.81 13.20 -3.41
CA GLN A 88 1.32 12.15 -4.31
C GLN A 88 0.50 11.09 -3.55
N LEU A 89 0.95 10.70 -2.35
CA LEU A 89 0.20 9.82 -1.47
C LEU A 89 -1.14 10.44 -1.07
N ILE A 90 -1.13 11.70 -0.66
CA ILE A 90 -2.36 12.40 -0.24
C ILE A 90 -3.34 12.54 -1.40
N GLU A 91 -2.87 12.89 -2.60
CA GLU A 91 -3.75 12.92 -3.78
C GLU A 91 -4.39 11.55 -4.06
N GLY A 92 -3.59 10.47 -4.05
CA GLY A 92 -4.11 9.11 -4.22
C GLY A 92 -5.12 8.70 -3.15
N LEU A 93 -4.88 9.12 -1.92
CA LEU A 93 -5.80 8.94 -0.80
C LEU A 93 -7.13 9.66 -1.03
N MET A 94 -7.09 10.92 -1.49
CA MET A 94 -8.29 11.72 -1.79
C MET A 94 -9.09 11.12 -2.96
N ILE A 95 -8.40 10.66 -4.01
CA ILE A 95 -9.05 9.97 -5.13
C ILE A 95 -9.77 8.70 -4.66
N ALA A 96 -9.11 7.90 -3.82
CA ALA A 96 -9.70 6.69 -3.26
C ALA A 96 -10.91 7.01 -2.37
N ALA A 97 -10.80 8.01 -1.50
CA ALA A 97 -11.89 8.47 -0.64
C ALA A 97 -13.10 8.94 -1.45
N PHE A 98 -12.86 9.75 -2.49
CA PHE A 98 -13.91 10.18 -3.42
C PHE A 98 -14.57 8.98 -4.11
N ALA A 99 -13.79 8.04 -4.64
CA ALA A 99 -14.28 6.91 -5.42
C ALA A 99 -15.22 6.00 -4.61
N ILE A 100 -14.90 5.73 -3.34
CA ILE A 100 -15.72 4.86 -2.47
C ILE A 100 -16.74 5.62 -1.61
N ASP A 101 -16.82 6.95 -1.74
CA ASP A 101 -17.66 7.79 -0.87
C ASP A 101 -17.32 7.63 0.62
N ALA A 102 -16.05 7.77 0.96
CA ALA A 102 -15.60 7.63 2.34
C ALA A 102 -15.99 8.86 3.18
N ALA A 103 -16.57 8.61 4.36
CA ALA A 103 -16.92 9.66 5.31
C ALA A 103 -15.67 10.27 6.00
N GLU A 104 -14.70 9.42 6.32
CA GLU A 104 -13.46 9.79 6.98
C GLU A 104 -12.30 8.95 6.47
N VAL A 105 -11.10 9.50 6.57
CA VAL A 105 -9.84 8.89 6.15
C VAL A 105 -8.87 8.85 7.31
N TYR A 106 -8.14 7.74 7.43
CA TYR A 106 -7.12 7.54 8.45
C TYR A 106 -5.79 7.22 7.77
N ILE A 107 -4.73 7.95 8.13
CA ILE A 107 -3.36 7.62 7.73
C ILE A 107 -2.66 7.05 8.96
N CYS A 108 -2.34 5.76 8.90
CA CYS A 108 -1.74 5.04 10.01
C CYS A 108 -0.26 4.79 9.73
N THR A 109 0.60 5.25 10.62
CA THR A 109 2.05 4.97 10.59
C THR A 109 2.57 4.78 12.00
N LYS A 110 3.77 4.22 12.17
CA LYS A 110 4.34 4.01 13.49
C LYS A 110 4.77 5.34 14.12
N ALA A 111 4.55 5.49 15.41
CA ALA A 111 4.99 6.68 16.16
C ALA A 111 6.51 6.92 16.08
N ALA A 112 7.28 5.85 15.89
CA ALA A 112 8.73 5.92 15.69
C ALA A 112 9.16 6.57 14.36
N TYR A 113 8.25 6.68 13.37
CA TYR A 113 8.54 7.24 12.06
C TYR A 113 8.32 8.77 12.05
N THR A 114 9.09 9.47 12.87
CA THR A 114 8.90 10.91 13.16
C THR A 114 9.05 11.79 11.92
N ALA A 115 10.02 11.50 11.05
CA ALA A 115 10.24 12.27 9.82
C ALA A 115 9.09 12.08 8.81
N GLU A 116 8.57 10.87 8.69
CA GLU A 116 7.43 10.53 7.84
C GLU A 116 6.16 11.20 8.35
N LEU A 117 5.93 11.14 9.67
CA LEU A 117 4.80 11.79 10.33
C LEU A 117 4.81 13.29 10.10
N GLU A 118 5.96 13.96 10.26
CA GLU A 118 6.10 15.39 10.00
C GLU A 118 5.77 15.73 8.54
N ARG A 119 6.33 14.98 7.59
CA ARG A 119 6.12 15.19 6.15
C ARG A 119 4.67 15.00 5.74
N VAL A 120 4.05 13.90 6.17
CA VAL A 120 2.65 13.58 5.86
C VAL A 120 1.70 14.58 6.53
N THR A 121 1.96 14.95 7.78
CA THR A 121 1.13 15.95 8.49
C THR A 121 1.14 17.29 7.76
N ARG A 122 2.32 17.75 7.33
CA ARG A 122 2.44 18.99 6.56
C ARG A 122 1.68 18.91 5.24
N ALA A 123 1.84 17.81 4.49
CA ALA A 123 1.15 17.63 3.23
C ALA A 123 -0.39 17.65 3.40
N VAL A 124 -0.92 16.99 4.42
CA VAL A 124 -2.35 17.02 4.74
C VAL A 124 -2.81 18.44 5.03
N GLN A 125 -2.06 19.20 5.83
CA GLN A 125 -2.40 20.59 6.17
C GLN A 125 -2.40 21.49 4.94
N GLU A 126 -1.42 21.34 4.04
CA GLU A 126 -1.35 22.14 2.81
C GLU A 126 -2.51 21.83 1.86
N PHE A 127 -2.89 20.54 1.69
CA PHE A 127 -4.08 20.15 0.92
C PHE A 127 -5.37 20.74 1.51
N GLN A 128 -5.53 20.71 2.83
CA GLN A 128 -6.69 21.28 3.52
C GLN A 128 -6.76 22.81 3.33
N GLN A 129 -5.63 23.51 3.46
CA GLN A 129 -5.53 24.96 3.26
C GLN A 129 -5.83 25.37 1.82
N ALA A 130 -5.43 24.55 0.86
CA ALA A 130 -5.72 24.75 -0.56
C ALA A 130 -7.19 24.44 -0.93
N GLY A 131 -7.97 23.87 0.00
CA GLY A 131 -9.37 23.51 -0.25
C GLY A 131 -9.54 22.33 -1.22
N ILE A 132 -8.51 21.50 -1.39
CA ILE A 132 -8.58 20.31 -2.22
C ILE A 132 -9.28 19.21 -1.40
N CYS A 133 -10.41 18.70 -1.89
CA CYS A 133 -11.30 17.76 -1.20
C CYS A 133 -11.75 18.23 0.20
N PRO A 134 -12.47 19.36 0.29
CA PRO A 134 -12.86 19.96 1.58
C PRO A 134 -13.81 19.07 2.40
N ASP A 135 -14.53 18.17 1.76
CA ASP A 135 -15.55 17.32 2.40
C ASP A 135 -14.98 16.06 3.06
N CYS A 136 -13.65 15.86 3.04
CA CYS A 136 -13.00 14.68 3.59
C CYS A 136 -12.18 15.02 4.84
N THR A 137 -12.57 14.46 5.99
CA THR A 137 -11.77 14.56 7.22
C THR A 137 -10.62 13.56 7.18
N VAL A 138 -9.38 14.05 7.32
CA VAL A 138 -8.17 13.23 7.38
C VAL A 138 -7.63 13.19 8.80
N ASN A 139 -7.53 11.99 9.34
CA ASN A 139 -6.98 11.71 10.66
C ASN A 139 -5.61 11.02 10.51
N ILE A 140 -4.62 11.42 11.31
CA ILE A 140 -3.30 10.78 11.33
C ILE A 140 -3.16 10.02 12.65
N ILE A 141 -2.83 8.73 12.56
CA ILE A 141 -2.65 7.83 13.70
C ILE A 141 -1.17 7.46 13.79
N ALA A 142 -0.52 7.95 14.84
CA ALA A 142 0.82 7.53 15.25
C ALA A 142 0.69 6.29 16.14
N GLY A 143 0.70 5.12 15.54
CA GLY A 143 0.45 3.84 16.22
C GLY A 143 1.69 3.19 16.82
N PRO A 144 1.53 2.02 17.44
CA PRO A 144 2.59 1.29 18.13
C PRO A 144 3.62 0.72 17.13
N ASP A 145 4.78 0.29 17.65
CA ASP A 145 5.89 -0.24 16.84
C ASP A 145 5.77 -1.75 16.56
N GLU A 146 4.75 -2.41 17.07
CA GLU A 146 4.52 -3.84 16.88
C GLU A 146 4.28 -4.19 15.40
N TYR A 147 4.76 -5.36 14.98
CA TYR A 147 4.58 -5.89 13.63
C TYR A 147 3.10 -6.00 13.25
N LEU A 148 2.27 -6.51 14.17
CA LEU A 148 0.84 -6.72 13.94
C LEU A 148 0.07 -5.44 13.64
N PHE A 149 0.57 -4.27 14.03
CA PHE A 149 -0.06 -2.99 13.64
C PHE A 149 -0.17 -2.83 12.13
N GLY A 150 0.73 -3.45 11.35
CA GLY A 150 0.70 -3.47 9.88
C GLY A 150 -0.38 -4.40 9.28
N GLU A 151 -1.04 -5.25 10.07
CA GLU A 151 -2.12 -6.11 9.61
C GLU A 151 -3.45 -5.34 9.61
N GLU A 152 -4.23 -5.46 8.52
CA GLU A 152 -5.44 -4.63 8.31
C GLU A 152 -6.42 -4.66 9.48
N LYS A 153 -6.70 -5.84 10.06
CA LYS A 153 -7.68 -5.99 11.14
C LYS A 153 -7.15 -5.48 12.48
N ALA A 154 -5.86 -5.65 12.74
CA ALA A 154 -5.21 -5.12 13.93
C ALA A 154 -5.09 -3.59 13.86
N MET A 155 -4.85 -3.03 12.68
CA MET A 155 -4.82 -1.58 12.47
C MET A 155 -6.16 -0.92 12.82
N LEU A 156 -7.28 -1.54 12.44
CA LEU A 156 -8.60 -1.03 12.81
C LEU A 156 -8.81 -1.04 14.34
N GLU A 157 -8.32 -2.06 15.05
CA GLU A 157 -8.38 -2.10 16.51
C GLU A 157 -7.60 -0.94 17.15
N VAL A 158 -6.42 -0.60 16.61
CA VAL A 158 -5.62 0.53 17.11
C VAL A 158 -6.32 1.86 16.87
N ILE A 159 -6.96 2.06 15.69
CA ILE A 159 -7.74 3.28 15.41
C ILE A 159 -8.89 3.43 16.43
N GLU A 160 -9.48 2.33 16.85
CA GLU A 160 -10.53 2.30 17.88
C GLU A 160 -10.00 2.36 19.33
N GLY A 161 -8.67 2.58 19.51
CA GLY A 161 -8.05 2.73 20.83
C GLY A 161 -7.74 1.44 21.55
N LYS A 162 -7.71 0.31 20.85
CA LYS A 162 -7.42 -1.03 21.39
C LYS A 162 -5.99 -1.48 21.07
N ALA A 163 -5.58 -2.63 21.60
CA ALA A 163 -4.30 -3.26 21.27
C ALA A 163 -4.25 -3.74 19.81
N PRO A 164 -3.05 -3.81 19.16
CA PRO A 164 -2.89 -4.25 17.77
C PRO A 164 -3.07 -5.77 17.61
N LEU A 165 -4.23 -6.26 17.95
CA LEU A 165 -4.60 -7.67 17.82
C LEU A 165 -5.70 -7.81 16.76
N PRO A 166 -5.53 -8.70 15.75
CA PRO A 166 -6.48 -8.83 14.65
C PRO A 166 -7.88 -9.21 15.12
N ARG A 167 -8.89 -8.45 14.72
CA ARG A 167 -10.30 -8.79 14.94
C ARG A 167 -10.75 -9.97 14.06
N LEU A 168 -11.84 -10.63 14.45
CA LEU A 168 -12.34 -11.82 13.74
C LEU A 168 -12.76 -11.51 12.29
N PHE A 169 -13.50 -10.44 12.09
CA PHE A 169 -14.08 -10.10 10.79
C PHE A 169 -13.18 -9.18 9.97
N PRO A 170 -13.15 -9.37 8.64
CA PRO A 170 -12.36 -8.52 7.76
C PRO A 170 -12.96 -7.09 7.65
N PRO A 171 -12.15 -6.08 7.28
CA PRO A 171 -12.58 -4.67 7.22
C PRO A 171 -13.78 -4.37 6.32
N HIS A 172 -14.00 -5.18 5.28
CA HIS A 172 -15.14 -5.01 4.38
C HIS A 172 -16.46 -5.56 4.96
N GLU A 173 -16.40 -6.46 5.96
CA GLU A 173 -17.58 -7.00 6.64
C GLU A 173 -17.87 -6.28 7.95
N GLN A 174 -16.81 -5.91 8.68
CA GLN A 174 -16.88 -5.13 9.92
C GLN A 174 -15.73 -4.14 9.94
N GLY A 175 -16.02 -2.93 9.48
CA GLY A 175 -15.08 -1.83 9.43
C GLY A 175 -14.97 -1.06 10.75
N LEU A 176 -14.47 0.18 10.64
CA LEU A 176 -14.29 1.08 11.79
C LEU A 176 -15.62 1.45 12.43
N PHE A 177 -15.63 1.43 13.76
CA PHE A 177 -16.77 1.86 14.58
C PHE A 177 -18.09 1.12 14.27
N ALA A 178 -17.99 -0.04 13.63
CA ALA A 178 -19.17 -0.87 13.38
C ALA A 178 -19.82 -1.25 14.71
N SER A 179 -21.12 -1.01 14.82
CA SER A 179 -21.90 -1.50 15.94
C SER A 179 -22.00 -3.02 15.85
N SER A 180 -21.19 -3.73 16.61
CA SER A 180 -21.38 -5.16 16.82
C SER A 180 -21.89 -5.37 18.24
N PRO A 181 -22.76 -6.37 18.46
CA PRO A 181 -22.95 -6.90 19.80
C PRO A 181 -21.54 -7.31 20.28
N GLU A 182 -21.16 -6.87 21.46
CA GLU A 182 -19.91 -7.32 22.09
C GLU A 182 -19.90 -8.84 22.04
N LEU A 183 -18.99 -9.42 21.27
CA LEU A 183 -18.71 -10.86 21.27
C LEU A 183 -17.97 -11.20 22.54
N GLY A 184 -18.65 -11.00 23.69
CA GLY A 184 -18.23 -11.55 24.97
C GLY A 184 -18.56 -13.05 25.01
N TRP A 185 -18.10 -13.72 26.06
CA TRP A 185 -18.42 -15.13 26.36
C TRP A 185 -19.94 -15.41 26.44
N GLU A 186 -20.77 -14.38 26.49
CA GLU A 186 -22.24 -14.42 26.47
C GLU A 186 -22.84 -14.45 25.05
N ALA A 187 -22.04 -14.36 23.99
CA ALA A 187 -22.52 -14.39 22.62
C ALA A 187 -23.14 -15.76 22.30
N THR A 188 -24.43 -15.79 22.07
CA THR A 188 -25.12 -17.02 21.63
C THR A 188 -24.80 -17.31 20.15
N PRO A 189 -24.82 -18.60 19.71
CA PRO A 189 -24.61 -18.97 18.31
C PRO A 189 -25.54 -18.24 17.32
N VAL A 190 -26.70 -17.77 17.78
CA VAL A 190 -27.66 -16.99 16.99
C VAL A 190 -27.13 -15.58 16.67
N SER A 191 -26.27 -15.03 17.53
CA SER A 191 -25.66 -13.70 17.31
C SER A 191 -24.57 -13.71 16.24
N ILE A 192 -23.98 -14.86 15.93
CA ILE A 192 -22.89 -14.99 14.94
C ILE A 192 -23.39 -14.87 13.51
N GLY A 193 -24.68 -15.09 13.26
CA GLY A 193 -25.32 -15.01 11.93
C GLY A 193 -26.21 -13.78 11.73
N SER A 194 -26.43 -12.95 12.74
CA SER A 194 -27.26 -11.75 12.59
C SER A 194 -26.53 -10.69 11.75
N ARG A 195 -27.19 -10.25 10.68
CA ARG A 195 -26.75 -9.11 9.87
C ARG A 195 -26.57 -7.90 10.79
N ARG A 196 -25.38 -7.32 10.80
CA ARG A 196 -25.11 -6.14 11.61
C ARG A 196 -25.89 -4.96 11.05
N ASP A 197 -26.48 -4.17 11.92
CA ASP A 197 -27.33 -3.05 11.51
C ASP A 197 -26.53 -1.93 10.83
N ASP A 198 -25.19 -1.81 11.10
CA ASP A 198 -24.30 -0.85 10.45
C ASP A 198 -22.84 -1.38 10.39
N PRO A 199 -22.42 -2.01 9.29
CA PRO A 199 -21.12 -2.67 9.17
C PRO A 199 -19.96 -1.71 8.94
N HIS A 200 -20.18 -0.44 8.55
CA HIS A 200 -19.18 0.58 8.26
C HIS A 200 -17.97 0.04 7.46
N PRO A 201 -18.16 -0.49 6.25
CA PRO A 201 -17.09 -1.13 5.51
C PRO A 201 -15.91 -0.19 5.34
N THR A 202 -14.71 -0.71 5.55
CA THR A 202 -13.48 0.08 5.55
C THR A 202 -12.53 -0.45 4.49
N LEU A 203 -12.14 0.43 3.57
CA LEU A 203 -11.07 0.16 2.62
C LEU A 203 -9.72 0.37 3.30
N VAL A 204 -8.86 -0.65 3.30
CA VAL A 204 -7.45 -0.49 3.73
C VAL A 204 -6.55 -0.64 2.51
N ASN A 205 -5.73 0.37 2.22
CA ASN A 205 -4.72 0.32 1.16
C ASN A 205 -3.34 0.75 1.68
N ASN A 206 -2.31 0.13 1.10
CA ASN A 206 -0.92 0.46 1.40
C ASN A 206 -0.50 1.80 0.78
N VAL A 207 0.52 2.46 1.33
CA VAL A 207 1.10 3.73 0.86
C VAL A 207 1.46 3.68 -0.61
N GLU A 208 2.25 2.69 -1.06
CA GLU A 208 2.67 2.59 -2.46
C GLU A 208 1.49 2.34 -3.40
N THR A 209 0.51 1.54 -2.97
CA THR A 209 -0.71 1.33 -3.75
C THR A 209 -1.41 2.64 -4.04
N LEU A 210 -1.62 3.48 -3.01
CA LEU A 210 -2.25 4.78 -3.14
C LEU A 210 -1.42 5.76 -3.95
N SER A 211 -0.08 5.72 -3.82
CA SER A 211 0.82 6.59 -4.58
C SER A 211 0.80 6.36 -6.10
N ASN A 212 0.38 5.17 -6.56
CA ASN A 212 0.19 4.89 -8.00
C ASN A 212 -1.11 5.50 -8.56
N VAL A 213 -2.11 5.72 -7.72
CA VAL A 213 -3.46 6.12 -8.16
C VAL A 213 -3.49 7.44 -8.93
N PRO A 214 -2.83 8.53 -8.50
CA PRO A 214 -2.86 9.80 -9.23
C PRO A 214 -2.37 9.67 -10.66
N HIS A 215 -1.28 8.94 -10.87
CA HIS A 215 -0.70 8.73 -12.19
C HIS A 215 -1.63 7.91 -13.10
N ILE A 216 -2.26 6.86 -12.57
CA ILE A 216 -3.20 6.04 -13.32
C ILE A 216 -4.41 6.86 -13.74
N VAL A 217 -4.96 7.66 -12.84
CA VAL A 217 -6.15 8.46 -13.13
C VAL A 217 -5.83 9.60 -14.11
N ALA A 218 -4.66 10.25 -13.96
CA ALA A 218 -4.25 11.34 -14.85
C ALA A 218 -3.85 10.87 -16.26
N ARG A 219 -3.25 9.67 -16.39
CA ARG A 219 -2.67 9.20 -17.66
C ARG A 219 -3.43 8.04 -18.30
N GLY A 220 -4.34 7.41 -17.58
CA GLY A 220 -5.15 6.30 -18.05
C GLY A 220 -4.57 4.92 -17.78
N ALA A 221 -5.46 3.91 -17.84
CA ALA A 221 -5.12 2.51 -17.57
C ALA A 221 -4.10 1.94 -18.57
N GLU A 222 -4.20 2.30 -19.84
CA GLU A 222 -3.30 1.81 -20.89
C GLU A 222 -1.86 2.28 -20.64
N TRP A 223 -1.67 3.52 -20.19
CA TRP A 223 -0.36 4.01 -19.80
C TRP A 223 0.26 3.15 -18.69
N PHE A 224 -0.50 2.82 -17.64
CA PHE A 224 0.01 1.99 -16.56
C PHE A 224 0.34 0.57 -17.03
N ARG A 225 -0.50 0.01 -17.89
CA ARG A 225 -0.31 -1.32 -18.48
C ARG A 225 0.79 -1.39 -19.54
N SER A 226 1.29 -0.26 -20.02
CA SER A 226 2.45 -0.24 -20.93
C SER A 226 3.77 -0.56 -20.24
N MET A 227 3.78 -0.58 -18.91
CA MET A 227 4.91 -0.96 -18.04
C MET A 227 4.59 -2.30 -17.36
N GLY A 228 5.61 -3.05 -17.04
CA GLY A 228 5.47 -4.31 -16.32
C GLY A 228 5.10 -5.51 -17.20
N THR A 229 4.51 -6.53 -16.59
CA THR A 229 4.03 -7.73 -17.28
C THR A 229 2.53 -7.66 -17.56
N ALA A 230 2.00 -8.57 -18.37
CA ALA A 230 0.57 -8.66 -18.64
C ALA A 230 -0.28 -8.92 -17.38
N GLU A 231 0.24 -9.74 -16.45
CA GLU A 231 -0.42 -10.13 -15.20
C GLU A 231 -0.09 -9.21 -14.02
N SER A 232 1.08 -8.57 -14.07
CA SER A 232 1.57 -7.62 -13.07
C SER A 232 1.99 -6.32 -13.75
N PRO A 233 1.03 -5.46 -14.18
CA PRO A 233 1.35 -4.20 -14.84
C PRO A 233 1.89 -3.14 -13.87
N GLY A 234 2.62 -2.18 -14.43
CA GLY A 234 3.15 -1.02 -13.74
C GLY A 234 4.54 -1.25 -13.16
N THR A 235 4.85 -0.44 -12.16
CA THR A 235 6.11 -0.44 -11.44
C THR A 235 5.96 -0.93 -10.00
N VAL A 236 7.09 -1.18 -9.35
CA VAL A 236 7.15 -1.50 -7.92
C VAL A 236 8.36 -0.82 -7.30
N VAL A 237 8.20 -0.34 -6.09
CA VAL A 237 9.31 0.19 -5.29
C VAL A 237 9.94 -0.96 -4.51
N CYS A 238 11.16 -1.31 -4.87
CA CYS A 238 11.93 -2.37 -4.23
C CYS A 238 12.84 -1.81 -3.14
N THR A 239 13.03 -2.59 -2.08
CA THR A 239 14.13 -2.39 -1.12
C THR A 239 15.14 -3.50 -1.34
N VAL A 240 16.42 -3.16 -1.50
CA VAL A 240 17.52 -4.15 -1.59
C VAL A 240 18.51 -3.86 -0.47
N VAL A 241 18.71 -4.84 0.43
CA VAL A 241 19.58 -4.75 1.61
C VAL A 241 20.39 -6.04 1.77
N GLY A 242 21.30 -6.05 2.76
CA GLY A 242 22.18 -7.20 3.05
C GLY A 242 23.55 -7.03 2.41
N ASP A 243 24.09 -8.10 1.83
CA ASP A 243 25.46 -8.17 1.31
C ASP A 243 25.58 -7.55 -0.10
N VAL A 244 25.10 -6.33 -0.26
CA VAL A 244 25.20 -5.54 -1.50
C VAL A 244 26.14 -4.36 -1.32
N ILE A 245 26.54 -3.70 -2.43
CA ILE A 245 27.48 -2.57 -2.36
C ILE A 245 26.83 -1.37 -1.68
N ALA A 246 25.60 -1.01 -2.06
CA ALA A 246 24.89 0.15 -1.55
C ALA A 246 23.40 -0.23 -1.31
N PRO A 247 23.02 -0.66 -0.09
CA PRO A 247 21.64 -0.89 0.25
C PRO A 247 20.78 0.36 0.00
N ASP A 248 19.68 0.21 -0.75
CA ASP A 248 18.83 1.35 -1.11
C ASP A 248 17.38 0.92 -1.41
N VAL A 249 16.57 1.91 -1.73
CA VAL A 249 15.20 1.79 -2.21
C VAL A 249 15.10 2.39 -3.60
N GLY A 250 14.55 1.66 -4.55
CA GLY A 250 14.43 2.12 -5.94
C GLY A 250 13.20 1.57 -6.64
N GLU A 251 12.69 2.31 -7.61
CA GLU A 251 11.54 1.91 -8.42
C GLU A 251 12.02 1.20 -9.69
N VAL A 252 11.36 0.08 -10.01
CA VAL A 252 11.61 -0.71 -11.22
C VAL A 252 10.30 -1.12 -11.89
N GLU A 253 10.32 -1.42 -13.18
CA GLU A 253 9.18 -2.07 -13.83
C GLU A 253 9.01 -3.50 -13.31
N LEU A 254 7.77 -3.90 -13.06
CA LEU A 254 7.45 -5.29 -12.76
C LEU A 254 7.86 -6.18 -13.95
N GLY A 255 8.49 -7.32 -13.67
CA GLY A 255 9.07 -8.17 -14.70
C GLY A 255 10.58 -7.99 -14.89
N THR A 256 11.19 -6.95 -14.31
CA THR A 256 12.66 -6.83 -14.21
C THR A 256 13.20 -8.05 -13.45
N SER A 257 14.30 -8.64 -13.91
CA SER A 257 14.89 -9.81 -13.25
C SER A 257 15.38 -9.45 -11.84
N LEU A 258 15.30 -10.39 -10.88
CA LEU A 258 15.79 -10.14 -9.52
C LEU A 258 17.28 -9.79 -9.53
N ARG A 259 18.08 -10.36 -10.44
CA ARG A 259 19.48 -10.02 -10.66
C ARG A 259 19.64 -8.54 -11.02
N ASP A 260 18.85 -8.03 -11.96
CA ASP A 260 18.91 -6.66 -12.40
C ASP A 260 18.40 -5.70 -11.33
N VAL A 261 17.39 -6.10 -10.55
CA VAL A 261 16.92 -5.33 -9.39
C VAL A 261 18.03 -5.18 -8.34
N ILE A 262 18.73 -6.28 -8.02
CA ILE A 262 19.89 -6.22 -7.09
C ILE A 262 20.98 -5.31 -7.63
N ALA A 263 21.25 -5.35 -8.95
CA ALA A 263 22.25 -4.49 -9.58
C ALA A 263 21.82 -3.02 -9.60
N ALA A 264 20.58 -2.72 -9.97
CA ALA A 264 20.08 -1.36 -10.15
C ALA A 264 19.83 -0.64 -8.81
N VAL A 265 19.23 -1.34 -7.85
CA VAL A 265 18.84 -0.75 -6.55
C VAL A 265 19.96 -0.91 -5.52
N GLY A 266 20.56 -2.12 -5.40
CA GLY A 266 21.61 -2.43 -4.42
C GLY A 266 23.04 -2.16 -4.90
N SER A 267 23.22 -1.66 -6.14
CA SER A 267 24.54 -1.51 -6.82
C SER A 267 25.30 -2.83 -6.99
N GLY A 268 24.58 -3.98 -6.91
CA GLY A 268 25.15 -5.31 -7.07
C GLY A 268 25.95 -5.78 -5.85
N LEU A 269 26.73 -6.86 -6.06
CA LEU A 269 27.57 -7.44 -5.03
C LEU A 269 29.01 -6.93 -5.15
N ARG A 270 29.75 -7.04 -4.05
CA ARG A 270 31.20 -6.75 -4.03
C ARG A 270 31.94 -7.66 -5.00
N THR A 271 33.02 -7.13 -5.58
CA THR A 271 33.85 -7.86 -6.56
C THR A 271 34.27 -9.25 -6.04
N GLY A 272 34.04 -10.29 -6.84
CA GLY A 272 34.40 -11.68 -6.54
C GLY A 272 33.40 -12.39 -5.62
N ARG A 273 32.24 -11.81 -5.36
CA ARG A 273 31.14 -12.43 -4.60
C ARG A 273 30.05 -12.95 -5.52
N THR A 274 29.36 -14.00 -5.05
CA THR A 274 28.16 -14.56 -5.69
C THR A 274 27.01 -14.53 -4.70
N VAL A 275 25.78 -14.53 -5.21
CA VAL A 275 24.59 -14.62 -4.36
C VAL A 275 24.46 -16.03 -3.81
N LYS A 276 24.36 -16.18 -2.52
CA LYS A 276 23.99 -17.45 -1.87
C LYS A 276 22.48 -17.59 -1.75
N ALA A 277 21.81 -16.54 -1.29
CA ALA A 277 20.39 -16.55 -1.01
C ALA A 277 19.81 -15.15 -1.06
N VAL A 278 18.55 -15.03 -1.49
CA VAL A 278 17.75 -13.80 -1.38
C VAL A 278 16.44 -14.12 -0.65
N PHE A 279 16.18 -13.41 0.42
CA PHE A 279 14.90 -13.47 1.11
C PHE A 279 13.97 -12.38 0.55
N SER A 280 12.79 -12.80 0.09
CA SER A 280 11.72 -11.92 -0.34
C SER A 280 10.61 -11.92 0.72
N GLY A 281 10.80 -11.12 1.78
CA GLY A 281 9.95 -11.19 2.97
C GLY A 281 10.22 -12.41 3.84
N VAL A 282 9.62 -12.44 5.04
CA VAL A 282 9.93 -13.48 6.05
C VAL A 282 9.19 -14.80 5.83
N ALA A 283 8.10 -14.79 5.06
CA ALA A 283 7.23 -15.96 4.86
C ALA A 283 7.43 -16.66 3.53
N ASN A 284 8.21 -16.10 2.60
CA ASN A 284 8.46 -16.68 1.29
C ASN A 284 9.67 -17.63 1.30
N ALA A 285 9.66 -18.61 0.42
CA ALA A 285 10.84 -19.46 0.21
C ALA A 285 12.00 -18.63 -0.35
N VAL A 286 13.21 -19.03 0.03
CA VAL A 286 14.45 -18.35 -0.38
C VAL A 286 14.69 -18.55 -1.88
N VAL A 287 15.05 -17.47 -2.57
CA VAL A 287 15.54 -17.51 -3.96
C VAL A 287 17.05 -17.76 -3.96
N THR A 288 17.51 -18.72 -4.75
CA THR A 288 18.93 -19.06 -4.88
C THR A 288 19.54 -18.42 -6.12
N GLU A 289 20.88 -18.51 -6.27
CA GLU A 289 21.58 -17.99 -7.45
C GLU A 289 21.02 -18.53 -8.77
N ALA A 290 20.54 -19.79 -8.79
CA ALA A 290 19.97 -20.42 -9.98
C ALA A 290 18.69 -19.74 -10.49
N ASP A 291 17.96 -19.07 -9.60
CA ASP A 291 16.66 -18.47 -9.88
C ASP A 291 16.70 -16.92 -9.92
N LEU A 292 17.90 -16.30 -9.91
CA LEU A 292 18.04 -14.83 -9.92
C LEU A 292 17.52 -14.16 -11.18
N ASP A 293 17.38 -14.90 -12.26
CA ASP A 293 16.81 -14.38 -13.51
C ASP A 293 15.27 -14.42 -13.52
N ALA A 294 14.65 -14.88 -12.43
CA ALA A 294 13.19 -14.81 -12.25
C ALA A 294 12.72 -13.35 -12.27
N PRO A 295 11.63 -13.07 -13.01
CA PRO A 295 11.03 -11.73 -13.02
C PRO A 295 10.51 -11.33 -11.63
N VAL A 296 10.82 -10.13 -11.19
CA VAL A 296 10.21 -9.54 -9.99
C VAL A 296 8.78 -9.13 -10.34
N SER A 297 7.90 -10.10 -10.21
CA SER A 297 6.45 -9.98 -10.39
C SER A 297 5.76 -11.02 -9.52
N TYR A 298 4.43 -10.92 -9.35
CA TYR A 298 3.70 -11.89 -8.54
C TYR A 298 3.79 -13.30 -9.12
N GLU A 299 3.58 -13.43 -10.43
CA GLU A 299 3.67 -14.70 -11.16
C GLU A 299 5.12 -15.21 -11.32
N GLY A 300 6.07 -14.28 -11.55
CA GLY A 300 7.46 -14.64 -11.81
C GLY A 300 8.14 -15.25 -10.58
N LEU A 301 8.02 -14.64 -9.40
CA LEU A 301 8.58 -15.21 -8.17
C LEU A 301 7.80 -16.42 -7.68
N ALA A 302 6.50 -16.50 -7.94
CA ALA A 302 5.71 -17.70 -7.65
C ALA A 302 6.15 -18.90 -8.51
N ALA A 303 6.56 -18.67 -9.75
CA ALA A 303 7.04 -19.73 -10.65
C ALA A 303 8.32 -20.44 -10.15
N VAL A 304 9.14 -19.75 -9.35
CA VAL A 304 10.34 -20.33 -8.71
C VAL A 304 10.07 -20.74 -7.25
N GLY A 305 8.79 -20.85 -6.86
CA GLY A 305 8.39 -21.32 -5.53
C GLY A 305 8.53 -20.29 -4.40
N SER A 306 8.82 -19.03 -4.74
CA SER A 306 8.90 -17.93 -3.79
C SER A 306 7.66 -17.03 -3.90
N GLY A 307 7.75 -15.78 -3.48
CA GLY A 307 6.69 -14.77 -3.58
C GLY A 307 7.25 -13.37 -3.57
N MET A 308 6.47 -12.42 -4.07
CA MET A 308 6.93 -11.03 -4.15
C MET A 308 6.94 -10.33 -2.78
N GLY A 309 6.03 -10.71 -1.89
CA GLY A 309 5.86 -10.01 -0.62
C GLY A 309 5.66 -8.50 -0.83
N SER A 310 6.31 -7.69 0.00
CA SER A 310 6.36 -6.23 -0.11
C SER A 310 7.53 -5.71 -0.96
N ALA A 311 8.11 -6.54 -1.83
CA ALA A 311 9.28 -6.23 -2.65
C ALA A 311 10.53 -5.79 -1.85
N GLY A 312 10.70 -6.34 -0.65
CA GLY A 312 11.91 -6.20 0.15
C GLY A 312 12.81 -7.42 -0.04
N PHE A 313 14.02 -7.21 -0.55
CA PHE A 313 14.98 -8.27 -0.85
C PHE A 313 16.20 -8.16 0.05
N ILE A 314 16.41 -9.17 0.90
CA ILE A 314 17.59 -9.28 1.76
C ILE A 314 18.56 -10.24 1.09
N VAL A 315 19.67 -9.73 0.59
CA VAL A 315 20.69 -10.48 -0.16
C VAL A 315 21.75 -10.99 0.78
N TYR A 316 22.08 -12.27 0.67
CA TYR A 316 23.20 -12.92 1.33
C TYR A 316 24.19 -13.40 0.27
N ASP A 317 25.47 -13.05 0.42
CA ASP A 317 26.54 -13.52 -0.46
C ASP A 317 27.13 -14.87 0.00
N ASP A 318 28.10 -15.38 -0.74
CA ASP A 318 28.78 -16.65 -0.50
C ASP A 318 29.56 -16.72 0.81
N THR A 319 29.72 -15.60 1.54
CA THR A 319 30.37 -15.57 2.88
C THR A 319 29.38 -15.79 4.02
N ALA A 320 28.08 -15.69 3.78
CA ALA A 320 27.08 -15.94 4.81
C ALA A 320 27.11 -17.40 5.26
N CYS A 321 27.03 -17.64 6.57
CA CYS A 321 27.07 -18.97 7.17
C CYS A 321 25.72 -19.70 7.04
#